data_e125e6d183b48296da501f2b01307aa7
#
_entry.id   e125e6d183b48296da501f2b01307aa7
#
_cell.length_a   1.000
_cell.length_b   1.000
_cell.length_c   1.000
_cell.angle_alpha   90.00
_cell.angle_beta   90.00
_cell.angle_gamma   90.00
#
_symmetry.space_group_name_H-M   'P 1'
#
loop_
_entity.id
_entity.type
_entity.pdbx_description
1 polymer ?
#
loop_
_entity_poly.entity_id
_entity_poly.type
_entity_poly.pdbx_seq_one_letter_code
_entity_poly.pdbx_strand_id
1 'polypeptide(L)'
;MFSGSGAIGLEAASRGAKEVHLIDKSAQTFPILKQNIDNLGFADFCFCYNSDSYSVIKSEKIKSKSFDIIFIDPPYCKEMIPEVIKIVSENNMLSDDGIIVTKIDSIEEVYEGYQNIELIKKKKYGN
;
A
#
# COMPACT_ATOMS: atom_id res chain seq x y z
N MET A 1 -0.88 0.61 1.50
CA MET A 1 -0.38 0.36 2.88
C MET A 1 0.01 1.68 3.52
N PHE A 2 -0.10 1.79 4.83
CA PHE A 2 0.12 3.04 5.58
C PHE A 2 -0.78 4.17 5.06
N SER A 3 -2.07 3.90 5.00
CA SER A 3 -3.03 4.71 4.23
C SER A 3 -3.37 6.09 4.79
N GLY A 4 -3.19 6.32 6.09
CA GLY A 4 -3.62 7.57 6.70
C GLY A 4 -5.11 7.83 6.47
N SER A 5 -5.46 9.00 5.91
CA SER A 5 -6.84 9.35 5.59
C SER A 5 -7.40 8.64 4.35
N GLY A 6 -6.54 7.91 3.63
CA GLY A 6 -6.95 7.12 2.48
C GLY A 6 -6.90 7.82 1.13
N ALA A 7 -6.28 8.99 1.04
CA ALA A 7 -6.30 9.80 -0.19
C ALA A 7 -5.89 9.02 -1.45
N ILE A 8 -4.79 8.26 -1.39
CA ILE A 8 -4.28 7.52 -2.54
C ILE A 8 -5.23 6.38 -2.93
N GLY A 9 -5.66 5.57 -1.97
CA GLY A 9 -6.56 4.45 -2.24
C GLY A 9 -7.92 4.90 -2.74
N LEU A 10 -8.45 5.97 -2.16
CA LEU A 10 -9.75 6.51 -2.58
C LEU A 10 -9.67 7.14 -3.96
N GLU A 11 -8.53 7.74 -4.32
CA GLU A 11 -8.32 8.22 -5.69
C GLU A 11 -8.32 7.06 -6.67
N ALA A 12 -7.66 5.96 -6.35
CA ALA A 12 -7.68 4.76 -7.18
C ALA A 12 -9.11 4.22 -7.34
N ALA A 13 -9.88 4.22 -6.26
CA ALA A 13 -11.28 3.79 -6.30
C ALA A 13 -12.11 4.68 -7.23
N SER A 14 -11.91 6.01 -7.16
CA SER A 14 -12.65 6.95 -8.01
C SER A 14 -12.29 6.80 -9.49
N ARG A 15 -11.15 6.22 -9.80
CA ARG A 15 -10.70 6.00 -11.17
C ARG A 15 -11.01 4.61 -11.71
N GLY A 16 -11.82 3.84 -10.98
CA GLY A 16 -12.35 2.58 -11.48
C GLY A 16 -11.71 1.31 -10.93
N ALA A 17 -10.91 1.39 -9.87
CA ALA A 17 -10.40 0.19 -9.22
C ALA A 17 -11.56 -0.66 -8.70
N LYS A 18 -11.50 -1.96 -8.94
CA LYS A 18 -12.58 -2.87 -8.56
C LYS A 18 -12.56 -3.21 -7.08
N GLU A 19 -11.40 -3.25 -6.48
CA GLU A 19 -11.23 -3.61 -5.08
C GLU A 19 -10.02 -2.85 -4.53
N VAL A 20 -10.19 -2.18 -3.40
CA VAL A 20 -9.13 -1.37 -2.77
C VAL A 20 -9.00 -1.78 -1.31
N HIS A 21 -7.78 -2.08 -0.88
CA HIS A 21 -7.46 -2.41 0.49
C HIS A 21 -6.58 -1.32 1.09
N LEU A 22 -7.05 -0.72 2.19
CA LEU A 22 -6.38 0.40 2.84
C LEU A 22 -5.99 -0.01 4.27
N ILE A 23 -4.72 0.06 4.56
CA ILE A 23 -4.17 -0.43 5.82
C ILE A 23 -3.44 0.69 6.56
N ASP A 24 -3.82 0.94 7.80
CA ASP A 24 -3.12 1.86 8.68
C ASP A 24 -3.34 1.45 10.13
N LYS A 25 -2.27 1.52 10.94
CA LYS A 25 -2.36 1.13 12.35
C LYS A 25 -2.81 2.25 13.27
N SER A 26 -2.89 3.49 12.80
CA SER A 26 -3.26 4.62 13.63
C SER A 26 -4.73 4.57 14.02
N ALA A 27 -5.01 4.44 15.31
CA ALA A 27 -6.37 4.47 15.82
C ALA A 27 -7.02 5.84 15.67
N GLN A 28 -6.20 6.90 15.53
CA GLN A 28 -6.70 8.26 15.37
C GLN A 28 -7.17 8.55 13.95
N THR A 29 -6.48 8.00 12.95
CA THR A 29 -6.82 8.25 11.56
C THR A 29 -7.83 7.25 11.00
N PHE A 30 -7.97 6.06 11.58
CA PHE A 30 -8.87 5.04 11.08
C PHE A 30 -10.33 5.49 11.00
N PRO A 31 -10.92 6.18 12.00
CA PRO A 31 -12.30 6.66 11.88
C PRO A 31 -12.47 7.65 10.73
N ILE A 32 -11.44 8.48 10.46
CA ILE A 32 -11.47 9.44 9.36
C ILE A 32 -11.46 8.70 8.02
N LEU A 33 -10.60 7.69 7.89
CA LEU A 33 -10.54 6.84 6.70
C LEU A 33 -11.90 6.18 6.43
N LYS A 34 -12.48 5.58 7.46
CA LYS A 34 -13.76 4.90 7.34
C LYS A 34 -14.87 5.87 6.95
N GLN A 35 -14.88 7.05 7.54
CA GLN A 35 -15.85 8.08 7.20
C GLN A 35 -15.71 8.53 5.75
N ASN A 36 -14.47 8.70 5.27
CA ASN A 36 -14.23 9.09 3.88
C ASN A 36 -14.75 8.02 2.91
N ILE A 37 -14.56 6.75 3.22
CA ILE A 37 -15.09 5.65 2.41
C ILE A 37 -16.61 5.71 2.34
N ASP A 38 -17.25 5.88 3.48
CA ASP A 38 -18.71 5.95 3.57
C ASP A 38 -19.27 7.17 2.85
N ASN A 39 -18.64 8.33 3.02
CA ASN A 39 -19.09 9.58 2.39
C ASN A 39 -19.02 9.53 0.87
N LEU A 40 -18.06 8.78 0.32
CA LEU A 40 -17.90 8.63 -1.11
C LEU A 40 -18.75 7.49 -1.70
N GLY A 41 -19.40 6.70 -0.84
CA GLY A 41 -20.21 5.58 -1.29
C GLY A 41 -19.40 4.39 -1.77
N PHE A 42 -18.17 4.23 -1.29
CA PHE A 42 -17.24 3.19 -1.75
C PHE A 42 -17.15 1.96 -0.84
N ALA A 43 -18.06 1.84 0.13
CA ALA A 43 -17.99 0.77 1.14
C ALA A 43 -18.07 -0.65 0.54
N ASP A 44 -18.69 -0.80 -0.62
CA ASP A 44 -18.87 -2.12 -1.24
C ASP A 44 -17.56 -2.72 -1.78
N PHE A 45 -16.58 -1.89 -2.11
CA PHE A 45 -15.33 -2.36 -2.73
C PHE A 45 -14.07 -1.80 -2.09
N CYS A 46 -14.18 -0.93 -1.09
CA CYS A 46 -13.05 -0.41 -0.33
C CYS A 46 -13.06 -1.04 1.06
N PHE A 47 -12.00 -1.76 1.38
CA PHE A 47 -11.84 -2.45 2.66
C PHE A 47 -10.72 -1.80 3.45
N CYS A 48 -11.00 -1.35 4.67
CA CYS A 48 -10.00 -0.71 5.50
C CYS A 48 -9.67 -1.55 6.73
N TYR A 49 -8.41 -1.49 7.14
CA TYR A 49 -7.88 -2.30 8.23
C TYR A 49 -7.13 -1.39 9.20
N ASN A 50 -7.57 -1.39 10.46
CA ASN A 50 -6.87 -0.70 11.54
C ASN A 50 -5.94 -1.70 12.22
N SER A 51 -4.81 -1.93 11.60
CA SER A 51 -3.84 -2.91 12.09
C SER A 51 -2.47 -2.64 11.50
N ASP A 52 -1.46 -3.32 12.02
CA ASP A 52 -0.13 -3.28 11.47
C ASP A 52 -0.13 -3.85 10.04
N SER A 53 0.52 -3.14 9.12
CA SER A 53 0.54 -3.53 7.71
C SER A 53 1.14 -4.91 7.49
N TYR A 54 2.20 -5.25 8.23
CA TYR A 54 2.82 -6.58 8.10
C TYR A 54 1.87 -7.71 8.50
N SER A 55 1.14 -7.50 9.59
CA SER A 55 0.17 -8.49 10.06
C SER A 55 -0.95 -8.71 9.05
N VAL A 56 -1.43 -7.62 8.45
CA VAL A 56 -2.52 -7.70 7.47
C VAL A 56 -2.06 -8.41 6.20
N ILE A 57 -0.91 -8.06 5.64
CA ILE A 57 -0.45 -8.67 4.39
C ILE A 57 -0.01 -10.13 4.56
N LYS A 58 0.29 -10.56 5.79
CA LYS A 58 0.58 -11.96 6.09
C LYS A 58 -0.67 -12.78 6.35
N SER A 59 -1.83 -12.14 6.51
CA SER A 59 -3.08 -12.87 6.76
C SER A 59 -3.51 -13.65 5.52
N GLU A 60 -4.14 -14.80 5.73
CA GLU A 60 -4.60 -15.65 4.63
C GLU A 60 -5.52 -14.92 3.66
N LYS A 61 -6.34 -14.02 4.19
CA LYS A 61 -7.30 -13.27 3.38
C LYS A 61 -6.62 -12.37 2.35
N ILE A 62 -5.48 -11.78 2.70
CA ILE A 62 -4.79 -10.80 1.85
C ILE A 62 -3.66 -11.46 1.06
N LYS A 63 -2.85 -12.31 1.69
CA LYS A 63 -1.67 -12.85 1.01
C LYS A 63 -2.01 -13.79 -0.15
N SER A 64 -3.23 -14.30 -0.20
CA SER A 64 -3.69 -15.13 -1.32
C SER A 64 -4.17 -14.32 -2.51
N LYS A 65 -4.25 -12.98 -2.38
CA LYS A 65 -4.71 -12.10 -3.46
C LYS A 65 -3.53 -11.64 -4.30
N SER A 66 -3.83 -11.32 -5.56
CA SER A 66 -2.87 -10.72 -6.49
C SER A 66 -3.31 -9.30 -6.79
N PHE A 67 -2.42 -8.33 -6.60
CA PHE A 67 -2.73 -6.92 -6.77
C PHE A 67 -2.05 -6.36 -8.01
N ASP A 68 -2.72 -5.45 -8.68
CA ASP A 68 -2.17 -4.75 -9.85
C ASP A 68 -1.32 -3.56 -9.45
N ILE A 69 -1.66 -2.90 -8.35
CA ILE A 69 -0.91 -1.76 -7.82
C ILE A 69 -0.83 -1.90 -6.30
N ILE A 70 0.39 -1.78 -5.79
CA ILE A 70 0.63 -1.76 -4.35
C ILE A 70 1.36 -0.45 -4.04
N PHE A 71 0.75 0.40 -3.22
CA PHE A 71 1.32 1.67 -2.81
C PHE A 71 1.85 1.57 -1.38
N ILE A 72 3.11 1.95 -1.19
CA ILE A 72 3.77 1.86 0.11
C ILE A 72 4.32 3.24 0.48
N ASP A 73 3.76 3.85 1.53
CA ASP A 73 4.17 5.17 2.03
C ASP A 73 4.35 5.08 3.56
N PRO A 74 5.42 4.40 4.03
CA PRO A 74 5.64 4.22 5.46
C PRO A 74 6.18 5.49 6.12
N PRO A 75 6.22 5.55 7.44
CA PRO A 75 6.94 6.62 8.13
C PRO A 75 8.40 6.67 7.68
N TYR A 76 8.94 7.87 7.54
CA TYR A 76 10.30 8.06 7.03
C TYR A 76 11.36 7.41 7.93
N CYS A 77 12.44 6.96 7.33
CA CYS A 77 13.62 6.43 8.00
C CYS A 77 13.34 5.17 8.84
N LYS A 78 12.34 4.39 8.49
CA LYS A 78 11.98 3.15 9.20
C LYS A 78 12.36 1.89 8.45
N GLU A 79 12.96 2.00 7.28
CA GLU A 79 13.39 0.86 6.46
C GLU A 79 12.31 -0.23 6.29
N MET A 80 11.05 0.20 6.19
CA MET A 80 9.93 -0.73 6.13
C MET A 80 9.67 -1.27 4.73
N ILE A 81 10.15 -0.58 3.71
CA ILE A 81 9.89 -0.94 2.31
C ILE A 81 10.51 -2.30 1.92
N PRO A 82 11.78 -2.60 2.26
CA PRO A 82 12.34 -3.90 1.91
C PRO A 82 11.57 -5.09 2.46
N GLU A 83 11.10 -5.00 3.69
CA GLU A 83 10.32 -6.07 4.32
C GLU A 83 8.99 -6.30 3.59
N VAL A 84 8.30 -5.23 3.21
CA VAL A 84 7.04 -5.33 2.47
C VAL A 84 7.28 -5.96 1.10
N ILE A 85 8.30 -5.53 0.37
CA ILE A 85 8.62 -6.06 -0.96
C ILE A 85 8.97 -7.55 -0.87
N LYS A 86 9.70 -7.95 0.16
CA LYS A 86 10.02 -9.35 0.40
C LYS A 86 8.75 -10.19 0.58
N ILE A 87 7.82 -9.74 1.41
CA ILE A 87 6.57 -10.45 1.65
C ILE A 87 5.73 -10.55 0.37
N VAL A 88 5.64 -9.46 -0.37
CA VAL A 88 4.91 -9.41 -1.64
C VAL A 88 5.50 -10.39 -2.65
N SER A 89 6.82 -10.43 -2.79
CA SER A 89 7.52 -11.33 -3.71
C SER A 89 7.33 -12.79 -3.33
N GLU A 90 7.53 -13.12 -2.06
CA GLU A 90 7.45 -14.51 -1.59
C GLU A 90 6.05 -15.10 -1.68
N ASN A 91 5.01 -14.28 -1.64
CA ASN A 91 3.62 -14.74 -1.68
C ASN A 91 2.94 -14.46 -3.03
N ASN A 92 3.69 -14.02 -4.03
CA ASN A 92 3.16 -13.71 -5.37
C ASN A 92 1.96 -12.76 -5.32
N MET A 93 2.07 -11.71 -4.52
CA MET A 93 0.97 -10.77 -4.31
C MET A 93 0.87 -9.69 -5.37
N LEU A 94 1.82 -9.63 -6.30
CA LEU A 94 1.81 -8.67 -7.40
C LEU A 94 1.50 -9.40 -8.70
N SER A 95 0.56 -8.89 -9.49
CA SER A 95 0.22 -9.47 -10.79
C SER A 95 1.38 -9.32 -11.77
N ASP A 96 1.33 -10.05 -12.90
CA ASP A 96 2.43 -10.06 -13.88
C ASP A 96 2.78 -8.66 -14.41
N ASP A 97 1.77 -7.84 -14.64
CA ASP A 97 1.96 -6.46 -15.09
C ASP A 97 1.81 -5.46 -13.93
N GLY A 98 1.81 -5.96 -12.70
CA GLY A 98 1.63 -5.13 -11.52
C GLY A 98 2.83 -4.26 -11.21
N ILE A 99 2.58 -3.16 -10.51
CA ILE A 99 3.63 -2.23 -10.09
C ILE A 99 3.53 -1.95 -8.60
N ILE A 100 4.67 -1.71 -7.99
CA ILE A 100 4.77 -1.23 -6.61
C ILE A 100 5.28 0.20 -6.67
N VAL A 101 4.54 1.12 -6.04
CA VAL A 101 4.96 2.52 -5.92
C VAL A 101 5.34 2.77 -4.47
N THR A 102 6.57 3.23 -4.26
CA THR A 102 7.05 3.55 -2.92
C THR A 102 7.37 5.03 -2.81
N LYS A 103 7.09 5.59 -1.64
CA LYS A 103 7.46 6.97 -1.33
C LYS A 103 8.46 6.94 -0.18
N ILE A 104 9.62 7.55 -0.39
CA ILE A 104 10.70 7.58 0.59
C ILE A 104 11.19 9.01 0.78
N ASP A 105 11.85 9.25 1.91
CA ASP A 105 12.57 10.49 2.13
C ASP A 105 13.80 10.52 1.24
N SER A 106 14.22 11.71 0.80
CA SER A 106 15.39 11.86 -0.09
C SER A 106 16.70 11.40 0.56
N ILE A 107 16.74 11.30 1.89
CA ILE A 107 17.93 10.82 2.60
C ILE A 107 17.94 9.29 2.78
N GLU A 108 16.83 8.61 2.46
CA GLU A 108 16.77 7.16 2.57
C GLU A 108 17.40 6.50 1.33
N GLU A 109 17.99 5.33 1.56
CA GLU A 109 18.53 4.52 0.48
C GLU A 109 17.40 3.92 -0.35
N VAL A 110 17.54 3.97 -1.68
CA VAL A 110 16.53 3.39 -2.57
C VAL A 110 16.71 1.88 -2.63
N TYR A 111 15.63 1.15 -2.39
CA TYR A 111 15.62 -0.29 -2.50
C TYR A 111 15.37 -0.70 -3.96
N GLU A 112 16.31 -1.42 -4.54
CA GLU A 112 16.28 -1.73 -5.98
C GLU A 112 15.46 -2.96 -6.35
N GLY A 113 15.01 -3.73 -5.38
CA GLY A 113 14.13 -4.85 -5.64
C GLY A 113 14.52 -6.11 -4.87
N TYR A 114 13.77 -7.18 -5.12
CA TYR A 114 13.96 -8.46 -4.46
C TYR A 114 13.44 -9.58 -5.36
N GLN A 115 14.30 -10.54 -5.70
CA GLN A 115 13.95 -11.66 -6.56
C GLN A 115 13.35 -11.19 -7.91
N ASN A 116 12.06 -11.45 -8.15
CA ASN A 116 11.39 -11.13 -9.40
C ASN A 116 10.79 -9.71 -9.46
N ILE A 117 11.12 -8.87 -8.47
CA ILE A 117 10.67 -7.47 -8.42
C ILE A 117 11.90 -6.57 -8.59
N GLU A 118 11.89 -5.70 -9.60
CA GLU A 118 13.03 -4.83 -9.88
C GLU A 118 12.61 -3.36 -9.98
N LEU A 119 13.56 -2.47 -9.68
CA LEU A 119 13.34 -1.02 -9.81
C LEU A 119 13.37 -0.63 -11.28
N ILE A 120 12.27 -0.07 -11.78
CA ILE A 120 12.17 0.37 -13.18
C ILE A 120 12.21 1.88 -13.34
N LYS A 121 11.89 2.65 -12.29
CA LYS A 121 11.89 4.11 -12.36
C LYS A 121 12.07 4.72 -10.98
N LYS A 122 12.86 5.78 -10.93
CA LYS A 122 13.10 6.57 -9.73
C LYS A 122 12.90 8.04 -10.07
N LYS A 123 12.14 8.76 -9.24
CA LYS A 123 11.88 10.17 -9.45
C LYS A 123 11.94 10.92 -8.13
N LYS A 124 12.60 12.07 -8.11
CA LYS A 124 12.76 12.90 -6.93
C LYS A 124 11.91 14.16 -7.06
N TYR A 125 11.14 14.46 -6.03
CA TYR A 125 10.35 15.67 -5.94
C TYR A 125 10.83 16.53 -4.77
N GLY A 126 10.95 17.82 -4.99
CA GLY A 126 11.40 18.75 -3.97
C GLY A 126 12.88 18.58 -3.65
N ASN A 127 13.21 18.70 -2.36
CA ASN A 127 14.60 18.67 -1.89
C ASN A 127 15.20 17.28 -1.86
#